data_09dc356720e38d69c0541d6e96769f3f
#
_entry.id   09dc356720e38d69c0541d6e96769f3f
#
_cell.length_a   1.000
_cell.length_b   1.000
_cell.length_c   1.000
_cell.angle_alpha   90.00
_cell.angle_beta   90.00
_cell.angle_gamma   90.00
#
_symmetry.space_group_name_H-M   'P 1'
#
loop_
_entity.id
_entity.type
_entity.pdbx_description
1 polymer ?
#
loop_
_entity_poly.entity_id
_entity_poly.type
_entity_poly.pdbx_seq_one_letter_code
_entity_poly.pdbx_strand_id
1 'polypeptide(L)'
;MMTAMEGMMEISMVDDIIRRLLEGKGGKQVQLSEIEIPHYLFLGDYVDRGKQSLETICLLLAYKIRYPSKIFLLRGNHEDAKINRIYGFYDECKRRFNVRLWKIFTDCFNCLPVAALIDDKILCMHGGLSPDLENLEQIREIQRPTEIPDNGLLCDLLWSDPDQKSEGWSDSDRGISCTFGADVVAEFLDKNDLDLICRGHQILKPAPSSSGIPLKKVPKMGKS
;
A
#
# COMPACT_ATOMS: atom_id res chain seq x y z
N MET A 1 16.46 -28.97 12.72
CA MET A 1 17.22 -28.99 11.44
C MET A 1 16.31 -28.85 10.20
N MET A 2 15.03 -29.21 10.26
CA MET A 2 14.08 -29.03 9.14
C MET A 2 13.64 -27.58 8.90
N THR A 3 13.53 -26.74 9.91
CA THR A 3 13.07 -25.33 9.78
C THR A 3 14.05 -24.41 9.06
N ALA A 4 15.35 -24.66 9.13
CA ALA A 4 16.36 -23.84 8.43
C ALA A 4 16.46 -24.18 6.93
N MET A 5 16.20 -25.42 6.53
CA MET A 5 16.19 -25.82 5.12
C MET A 5 14.92 -25.36 4.38
N GLU A 6 13.77 -25.29 5.06
CA GLU A 6 12.53 -24.76 4.48
C GLU A 6 12.63 -23.25 4.22
N GLY A 7 13.21 -22.47 5.13
CA GLY A 7 13.45 -21.03 4.93
C GLY A 7 14.47 -20.75 3.81
N MET A 8 15.49 -21.58 3.62
CA MET A 8 16.44 -21.47 2.50
C MET A 8 15.79 -21.81 1.15
N MET A 9 14.84 -22.74 1.12
CA MET A 9 14.12 -23.09 -0.11
C MET A 9 13.14 -21.98 -0.56
N GLU A 10 12.55 -21.27 0.41
CA GLU A 10 11.64 -20.14 0.13
C GLU A 10 12.38 -18.89 -0.35
N ILE A 11 13.55 -18.59 0.20
CA ILE A 11 14.45 -17.51 -0.28
C ILE A 11 14.95 -17.84 -1.70
N SER A 12 15.33 -19.08 -1.96
CA SER A 12 15.75 -19.56 -3.28
C SER A 12 14.63 -19.43 -4.33
N MET A 13 13.36 -19.60 -3.95
CA MET A 13 12.23 -19.43 -4.85
C MET A 13 11.98 -17.96 -5.23
N VAL A 14 12.13 -17.05 -4.28
CA VAL A 14 12.02 -15.60 -4.53
C VAL A 14 13.19 -15.13 -5.41
N ASP A 15 14.41 -15.57 -5.14
CA ASP A 15 15.58 -15.28 -5.98
C ASP A 15 15.44 -15.85 -7.39
N ASP A 16 14.85 -17.05 -7.57
CA ASP A 16 14.57 -17.62 -8.88
C ASP A 16 13.51 -16.83 -9.64
N ILE A 17 12.48 -16.34 -8.96
CA ILE A 17 11.46 -15.46 -9.56
C ILE A 17 12.10 -14.13 -9.99
N ILE A 18 12.91 -13.51 -9.15
CA ILE A 18 13.64 -12.27 -9.49
C ILE A 18 14.52 -12.51 -10.72
N ARG A 19 15.32 -13.57 -10.72
CA ARG A 19 16.20 -13.94 -11.82
C ARG A 19 15.41 -14.13 -13.12
N ARG A 20 14.31 -14.88 -13.10
CA ARG A 20 13.45 -15.13 -14.28
C ARG A 20 12.76 -13.88 -14.81
N LEU A 21 12.37 -12.96 -13.93
CA LEU A 21 11.78 -11.67 -14.32
C LEU A 21 12.82 -10.75 -14.94
N LEU A 22 14.07 -10.79 -14.45
CA LEU A 22 15.19 -10.01 -15.00
C LEU A 22 15.77 -10.62 -16.29
N GLU A 23 15.71 -11.94 -16.45
CA GLU A 23 16.18 -12.68 -17.65
C GLU A 23 15.13 -12.73 -18.77
N GLY A 24 13.98 -12.04 -18.64
CA GLY A 24 12.78 -12.12 -19.49
C GLY A 24 13.05 -12.44 -20.95
N LYS A 25 12.40 -13.47 -21.48
CA LYS A 25 12.54 -13.95 -22.84
C LYS A 25 12.23 -12.84 -23.85
N GLY A 26 13.24 -12.28 -24.48
CA GLY A 26 13.13 -11.52 -25.72
C GLY A 26 13.29 -10.00 -25.62
N GLY A 27 13.66 -9.42 -24.49
CA GLY A 27 14.03 -7.99 -24.38
C GLY A 27 15.53 -7.81 -24.29
N LYS A 28 16.07 -6.74 -24.88
CA LYS A 28 17.45 -6.31 -24.66
C LYS A 28 17.70 -6.25 -23.17
N GLN A 29 18.76 -6.90 -22.71
CA GLN A 29 19.25 -6.85 -21.34
C GLN A 29 19.54 -5.40 -20.98
N VAL A 30 18.64 -4.77 -20.22
CA VAL A 30 18.91 -3.46 -19.63
C VAL A 30 19.78 -3.76 -18.41
N GLN A 31 21.04 -3.35 -18.46
CA GLN A 31 21.89 -3.38 -17.27
C GLN A 31 21.31 -2.38 -16.26
N LEU A 32 20.63 -2.91 -15.24
CA LEU A 32 20.06 -2.11 -14.14
C LEU A 32 21.11 -1.37 -13.30
N SER A 33 22.40 -1.60 -13.53
CA SER A 33 23.52 -0.91 -12.88
C SER A 33 23.67 0.57 -13.26
N GLU A 34 23.06 1.03 -14.36
CA GLU A 34 23.18 2.40 -14.87
C GLU A 34 21.88 3.22 -14.75
N ILE A 35 20.76 2.59 -14.34
CA ILE A 35 19.52 3.30 -14.12
C ILE A 35 19.46 3.71 -12.65
N GLU A 36 19.53 5.00 -12.37
CA GLU A 36 19.13 5.54 -11.08
C GLU A 36 17.66 5.20 -10.88
N ILE A 37 17.39 4.13 -10.13
CA ILE A 37 16.02 3.77 -9.78
C ILE A 37 15.51 4.87 -8.83
N PRO A 38 14.47 5.64 -9.22
CA PRO A 38 13.89 6.64 -8.35
C PRO A 38 13.26 5.95 -7.12
N HIS A 39 12.96 6.74 -6.11
CA HIS A 39 12.22 6.23 -4.96
C HIS A 39 10.76 6.01 -5.35
N TYR A 40 10.23 4.83 -5.01
CA TYR A 40 8.83 4.46 -5.21
C TYR A 40 8.16 4.15 -3.88
N LEU A 41 6.99 4.72 -3.69
CA LEU A 41 6.08 4.36 -2.61
C LEU A 41 4.80 3.79 -3.24
N PHE A 42 4.47 2.55 -2.88
CA PHE A 42 3.25 1.87 -3.27
C PHE A 42 2.26 1.91 -2.12
N LEU A 43 1.01 2.23 -2.41
CA LEU A 43 0.00 2.55 -1.40
C LEU A 43 -0.93 1.38 -1.04
N GLY A 44 -0.54 0.13 -1.34
CA GLY A 44 -1.34 -1.06 -1.01
C GLY A 44 -2.15 -1.62 -2.16
N ASP A 45 -3.00 -2.59 -1.84
CA ASP A 45 -3.88 -3.32 -2.76
C ASP A 45 -3.13 -4.06 -3.88
N TYR A 46 -2.16 -4.87 -3.49
CA TYR A 46 -1.33 -5.67 -4.40
C TYR A 46 -2.00 -6.96 -4.85
N VAL A 47 -2.99 -7.42 -4.12
CA VAL A 47 -3.69 -8.69 -4.32
C VAL A 47 -5.18 -8.49 -4.54
N ASP A 48 -5.85 -9.57 -4.96
CA ASP A 48 -7.28 -9.65 -5.26
C ASP A 48 -7.70 -9.07 -6.60
N ARG A 49 -8.92 -9.46 -7.02
CA ARG A 49 -9.65 -9.01 -8.22
C ARG A 49 -8.93 -9.27 -9.54
N GLY A 50 -7.61 -9.32 -9.55
CA GLY A 50 -6.78 -9.66 -10.70
C GLY A 50 -6.54 -11.17 -10.82
N LYS A 51 -5.88 -11.58 -11.92
CA LYS A 51 -5.51 -12.99 -12.17
C LYS A 51 -4.06 -13.32 -11.79
N GLN A 52 -3.28 -12.33 -11.41
CA GLN A 52 -1.82 -12.39 -11.24
C GLN A 52 -1.39 -11.73 -9.92
N SER A 53 -2.16 -11.95 -8.83
CA SER A 53 -1.84 -11.38 -7.53
C SER A 53 -0.50 -11.90 -7.00
N LEU A 54 -0.23 -13.20 -7.19
CA LEU A 54 1.04 -13.81 -6.78
C LEU A 54 2.23 -13.19 -7.50
N GLU A 55 2.16 -13.02 -8.82
CA GLU A 55 3.22 -12.39 -9.59
C GLU A 55 3.45 -10.96 -9.15
N THR A 56 2.37 -10.21 -8.94
CA THR A 56 2.44 -8.81 -8.52
C THR A 56 3.12 -8.65 -7.16
N ILE A 57 2.64 -9.37 -6.14
CA ILE A 57 3.20 -9.24 -4.79
C ILE A 57 4.63 -9.79 -4.72
N CYS A 58 4.93 -10.91 -5.38
CA CYS A 58 6.28 -11.45 -5.43
C CYS A 58 7.25 -10.48 -6.10
N LEU A 59 6.85 -9.84 -7.21
CA LEU A 59 7.67 -8.84 -7.89
C LEU A 59 7.97 -7.65 -6.98
N LEU A 60 6.96 -7.10 -6.31
CA LEU A 60 7.13 -5.96 -5.41
C LEU A 60 8.02 -6.28 -4.20
N LEU A 61 7.83 -7.46 -3.58
CA LEU A 61 8.67 -7.93 -2.49
C LEU A 61 10.12 -8.17 -2.95
N ALA A 62 10.31 -8.71 -4.16
CA ALA A 62 11.61 -8.87 -4.77
C ALA A 62 12.33 -7.53 -4.97
N TYR A 63 11.61 -6.53 -5.49
CA TYR A 63 12.16 -5.17 -5.58
C TYR A 63 12.46 -4.57 -4.21
N LYS A 64 11.59 -4.79 -3.21
CA LYS A 64 11.84 -4.32 -1.83
C LYS A 64 13.11 -4.95 -1.24
N ILE A 65 13.33 -6.24 -1.45
CA ILE A 65 14.55 -6.93 -1.00
C ILE A 65 15.78 -6.41 -1.73
N ARG A 66 15.69 -6.21 -3.04
CA ARG A 66 16.81 -5.77 -3.88
C ARG A 66 17.18 -4.31 -3.66
N TYR A 67 16.18 -3.44 -3.42
CA TYR A 67 16.33 -1.99 -3.28
C TYR A 67 15.62 -1.46 -2.02
N PRO A 68 16.05 -1.88 -0.83
CA PRO A 68 15.32 -1.62 0.42
C PRO A 68 15.18 -0.14 0.77
N SER A 69 16.11 0.71 0.32
CA SER A 69 16.08 2.16 0.52
C SER A 69 15.34 2.94 -0.56
N LYS A 70 14.90 2.28 -1.64
CA LYS A 70 14.24 2.94 -2.77
C LYS A 70 12.81 2.48 -3.03
N ILE A 71 12.46 1.29 -2.57
CA ILE A 71 11.13 0.70 -2.74
C ILE A 71 10.43 0.62 -1.39
N PHE A 72 9.28 1.24 -1.29
CA PHE A 72 8.47 1.30 -0.07
C PHE A 72 7.08 0.76 -0.38
N LEU A 73 6.61 -0.17 0.45
CA LEU A 73 5.32 -0.82 0.28
C LEU A 73 4.47 -0.55 1.52
N LEU A 74 3.36 0.16 1.37
CA LEU A 74 2.36 0.31 2.41
C LEU A 74 1.32 -0.81 2.33
N ARG A 75 0.66 -1.08 3.42
CA ARG A 75 -0.44 -2.01 3.51
C ARG A 75 -1.70 -1.37 2.95
N GLY A 76 -2.46 -2.09 2.10
CA GLY A 76 -3.83 -1.77 1.74
C GLY A 76 -4.82 -2.66 2.50
N ASN A 77 -6.10 -2.38 2.35
CA ASN A 77 -7.16 -3.15 2.99
C ASN A 77 -7.32 -4.56 2.40
N HIS A 78 -6.84 -4.79 1.17
CA HIS A 78 -6.78 -6.13 0.58
C HIS A 78 -5.62 -6.99 1.12
N GLU A 79 -4.62 -6.41 1.74
CA GLU A 79 -3.57 -7.12 2.47
C GLU A 79 -4.05 -7.55 3.86
N ASP A 80 -5.28 -8.11 3.91
CA ASP A 80 -5.96 -8.66 5.09
C ASP A 80 -6.55 -10.03 4.78
N ALA A 81 -6.36 -10.98 5.70
CA ALA A 81 -6.88 -12.33 5.59
C ALA A 81 -8.41 -12.39 5.45
N LYS A 82 -9.16 -11.51 6.12
CA LYS A 82 -10.62 -11.42 6.04
C LYS A 82 -11.08 -11.04 4.63
N ILE A 83 -10.34 -10.15 3.98
CA ILE A 83 -10.67 -9.57 2.68
C ILE A 83 -10.17 -10.47 1.54
N ASN A 84 -8.90 -10.82 1.53
CA ASN A 84 -8.30 -11.56 0.41
C ASN A 84 -8.71 -13.03 0.38
N ARG A 85 -9.36 -13.53 1.42
CA ARG A 85 -10.03 -14.83 1.41
C ARG A 85 -11.30 -14.82 0.54
N ILE A 86 -11.93 -13.65 0.38
CA ILE A 86 -13.20 -13.48 -0.35
C ILE A 86 -12.96 -13.03 -1.78
N TYR A 87 -11.97 -12.15 -2.00
CA TYR A 87 -11.77 -11.44 -3.27
C TYR A 87 -10.77 -12.09 -4.22
N GLY A 88 -10.22 -13.28 -3.89
CA GLY A 88 -9.57 -14.16 -4.86
C GLY A 88 -8.14 -14.59 -4.54
N PHE A 89 -7.37 -13.88 -3.73
CA PHE A 89 -5.98 -14.24 -3.47
C PHE A 89 -5.81 -15.57 -2.73
N TYR A 90 -6.71 -15.87 -1.76
CA TYR A 90 -6.74 -17.18 -1.10
C TYR A 90 -6.93 -18.31 -2.11
N ASP A 91 -7.91 -18.17 -3.01
CA ASP A 91 -8.21 -19.19 -4.02
C ASP A 91 -7.07 -19.30 -5.04
N GLU A 92 -6.42 -18.20 -5.39
CA GLU A 92 -5.24 -18.21 -6.25
C GLU A 92 -4.10 -19.00 -5.61
N CYS A 93 -3.75 -18.72 -4.35
CA CYS A 93 -2.73 -19.45 -3.60
C CYS A 93 -3.08 -20.93 -3.48
N LYS A 94 -4.31 -21.26 -3.07
CA LYS A 94 -4.77 -22.64 -2.90
C LYS A 94 -4.73 -23.44 -4.19
N ARG A 95 -5.14 -22.84 -5.31
CA ARG A 95 -5.22 -23.49 -6.62
C ARG A 95 -3.84 -23.71 -7.24
N ARG A 96 -2.96 -22.72 -7.16
CA ARG A 96 -1.64 -22.73 -7.82
C ARG A 96 -0.57 -23.40 -6.98
N PHE A 97 -0.71 -23.36 -5.67
CA PHE A 97 0.24 -23.89 -4.68
C PHE A 97 -0.52 -24.60 -3.55
N ASN A 98 -0.67 -23.93 -2.40
CA ASN A 98 -1.37 -24.48 -1.23
C ASN A 98 -1.78 -23.37 -0.24
N VAL A 99 -2.60 -23.75 0.77
CA VAL A 99 -3.08 -22.82 1.80
C VAL A 99 -1.96 -22.31 2.73
N ARG A 100 -0.86 -23.07 2.88
CA ARG A 100 0.29 -22.64 3.70
C ARG A 100 0.94 -21.39 3.09
N LEU A 101 1.06 -21.30 1.77
CA LEU A 101 1.59 -20.12 1.09
C LEU A 101 0.74 -18.88 1.39
N TRP A 102 -0.59 -19.00 1.34
CA TRP A 102 -1.48 -17.91 1.71
C TRP A 102 -1.27 -17.43 3.16
N LYS A 103 -1.07 -18.35 4.12
CA LYS A 103 -0.77 -17.98 5.51
C LYS A 103 0.56 -17.23 5.63
N ILE A 104 1.60 -17.65 4.90
CA ILE A 104 2.89 -16.96 4.87
C ILE A 104 2.74 -15.52 4.35
N PHE A 105 1.96 -15.32 3.28
CA PHE A 105 1.66 -13.96 2.80
C PHE A 105 0.84 -13.16 3.82
N THR A 106 -0.11 -13.77 4.52
CA THR A 106 -0.87 -13.11 5.59
C THR A 106 0.08 -12.60 6.69
N ASP A 107 1.02 -13.43 7.14
CA ASP A 107 2.03 -13.03 8.13
C ASP A 107 2.91 -11.89 7.61
N CYS A 108 3.30 -11.94 6.33
CA CYS A 108 4.05 -10.86 5.67
C CYS A 108 3.24 -9.56 5.62
N PHE A 109 1.97 -9.63 5.25
CA PHE A 109 1.07 -8.47 5.16
C PHE A 109 0.86 -7.79 6.52
N ASN A 110 0.77 -8.58 7.59
CA ASN A 110 0.67 -8.08 8.95
C ASN A 110 1.91 -7.27 9.39
N CYS A 111 3.05 -7.43 8.72
CA CYS A 111 4.28 -6.67 8.95
C CYS A 111 4.39 -5.38 8.12
N LEU A 112 3.55 -5.18 7.10
CA LEU A 112 3.63 -3.99 6.25
C LEU A 112 3.31 -2.70 7.03
N PRO A 113 4.04 -1.60 6.79
CA PRO A 113 3.71 -0.30 7.34
C PRO A 113 2.39 0.22 6.77
N VAL A 114 1.65 1.00 7.55
CA VAL A 114 0.32 1.50 7.18
C VAL A 114 0.33 2.91 6.64
N ALA A 115 1.39 3.68 6.94
CA ALA A 115 1.57 5.03 6.44
C ALA A 115 3.06 5.34 6.23
N ALA A 116 3.32 6.41 5.49
CA ALA A 116 4.65 7.00 5.31
C ALA A 116 4.55 8.52 5.30
N LEU A 117 5.57 9.18 5.84
CA LEU A 117 5.71 10.62 5.79
C LEU A 117 6.88 10.98 4.89
N ILE A 118 6.66 11.82 3.89
CA ILE A 118 7.67 12.26 2.93
C ILE A 118 8.00 13.72 3.23
N ASP A 119 9.29 14.00 3.44
CA ASP A 119 9.85 15.33 3.70
C ASP A 119 9.12 16.10 4.84
N ASP A 120 8.60 15.35 5.82
CA ASP A 120 7.79 15.85 6.95
C ASP A 120 6.53 16.65 6.54
N LYS A 121 6.13 16.58 5.27
CA LYS A 121 5.06 17.40 4.69
C LYS A 121 3.96 16.62 3.97
N ILE A 122 4.26 15.40 3.47
CA ILE A 122 3.29 14.62 2.72
C ILE A 122 2.99 13.33 3.47
N LEU A 123 1.79 13.21 4.02
CA LEU A 123 1.33 12.00 4.66
C LEU A 123 0.71 11.05 3.62
N CYS A 124 1.27 9.84 3.52
CA CYS A 124 0.83 8.81 2.58
C CYS A 124 0.22 7.63 3.32
N MET A 125 -0.95 7.16 2.89
CA MET A 125 -1.62 5.96 3.42
C MET A 125 -2.49 5.32 2.34
N HIS A 126 -3.06 4.14 2.62
CA HIS A 126 -3.97 3.49 1.67
C HIS A 126 -5.37 4.10 1.70
N GLY A 127 -6.04 4.07 2.85
CA GLY A 127 -7.38 4.61 3.08
C GLY A 127 -7.36 6.12 3.30
N GLY A 128 -7.52 6.59 4.50
CA GLY A 128 -7.55 8.02 4.79
C GLY A 128 -7.42 8.33 6.27
N LEU A 129 -7.98 9.46 6.68
CA LEU A 129 -7.95 9.93 8.05
C LEU A 129 -8.89 9.12 8.96
N SER A 130 -8.66 9.23 10.26
CA SER A 130 -9.48 8.65 11.32
C SER A 130 -9.92 9.73 12.30
N PRO A 131 -11.15 9.68 12.84
CA PRO A 131 -11.54 10.53 13.95
C PRO A 131 -10.70 10.31 15.22
N ASP A 132 -10.05 9.13 15.32
CA ASP A 132 -9.14 8.79 16.43
C ASP A 132 -7.71 9.30 16.20
N LEU A 133 -7.40 9.88 15.02
CA LEU A 133 -6.06 10.35 14.67
C LEU A 133 -5.87 11.84 15.06
N GLU A 134 -5.26 12.08 16.19
CA GLU A 134 -4.97 13.44 16.67
C GLU A 134 -3.59 13.95 16.26
N ASN A 135 -2.60 13.05 16.18
CA ASN A 135 -1.22 13.35 15.81
C ASN A 135 -0.52 12.16 15.18
N LEU A 136 0.59 12.44 14.47
CA LEU A 136 1.31 11.42 13.71
C LEU A 136 2.02 10.37 14.56
N GLU A 137 2.29 10.66 15.86
CA GLU A 137 2.95 9.69 16.74
C GLU A 137 2.09 8.46 17.00
N GLN A 138 0.76 8.62 17.03
CA GLN A 138 -0.17 7.50 17.16
C GLN A 138 0.01 6.46 16.03
N ILE A 139 0.35 6.88 14.80
CA ILE A 139 0.65 5.96 13.70
C ILE A 139 1.97 5.22 13.95
N ARG A 140 2.98 5.88 14.52
CA ARG A 140 4.28 5.26 14.85
C ARG A 140 4.16 4.22 15.97
N GLU A 141 3.20 4.39 16.86
CA GLU A 141 2.95 3.48 17.97
C GLU A 141 2.23 2.19 17.55
N ILE A 142 1.68 2.11 16.33
CA ILE A 142 1.03 0.90 15.81
C ILE A 142 2.05 -0.23 15.75
N GLN A 143 1.89 -1.21 16.65
CA GLN A 143 2.76 -2.37 16.71
C GLN A 143 2.54 -3.28 15.51
N ARG A 144 3.63 -3.88 15.00
CA ARG A 144 3.60 -4.85 13.91
C ARG A 144 4.44 -6.08 14.30
N PRO A 145 4.03 -7.30 13.93
CA PRO A 145 2.88 -7.65 13.10
C PRO A 145 1.53 -7.40 13.78
N THR A 146 0.49 -7.03 13.00
CA THR A 146 -0.86 -6.80 13.50
C THR A 146 -1.93 -7.19 12.48
N GLU A 147 -3.05 -7.71 12.95
CA GLU A 147 -4.27 -7.86 12.13
C GLU A 147 -5.02 -6.53 12.07
N ILE A 148 -5.87 -6.37 11.04
CA ILE A 148 -6.72 -5.17 10.91
C ILE A 148 -7.96 -5.39 11.79
N PRO A 149 -8.21 -4.51 12.79
CA PRO A 149 -9.44 -4.56 13.59
C PRO A 149 -10.64 -4.09 12.75
N ASP A 150 -11.84 -4.32 13.26
CA ASP A 150 -13.07 -3.94 12.56
C ASP A 150 -13.41 -2.45 12.71
N ASN A 151 -12.74 -1.71 13.58
CA ASN A 151 -12.89 -0.27 13.82
C ASN A 151 -11.60 0.36 14.42
N GLY A 152 -11.60 1.69 14.56
CA GLY A 152 -10.53 2.47 15.15
C GLY A 152 -9.42 2.84 14.18
N LEU A 153 -8.39 3.52 14.70
CA LEU A 153 -7.34 4.16 13.92
C LEU A 153 -6.76 3.30 12.79
N LEU A 154 -6.33 2.07 13.08
CA LEU A 154 -5.72 1.20 12.08
C LEU A 154 -6.73 0.79 10.98
N CYS A 155 -7.99 0.55 11.35
CA CYS A 155 -9.05 0.29 10.38
C CYS A 155 -9.23 1.50 9.44
N ASP A 156 -9.34 2.68 9.99
CA ASP A 156 -9.62 3.90 9.23
C ASP A 156 -8.49 4.29 8.29
N LEU A 157 -7.22 4.16 8.72
CA LEU A 157 -6.05 4.38 7.86
C LEU A 157 -6.05 3.52 6.58
N LEU A 158 -6.80 2.40 6.59
CA LEU A 158 -6.88 1.46 5.48
C LEU A 158 -8.22 1.48 4.73
N TRP A 159 -9.29 2.03 5.33
CA TRP A 159 -10.64 1.92 4.81
C TRP A 159 -11.39 3.25 4.62
N SER A 160 -11.04 4.32 5.35
CA SER A 160 -11.78 5.58 5.28
C SER A 160 -11.61 6.26 3.92
N ASP A 161 -12.62 7.02 3.51
CA ASP A 161 -12.66 7.72 2.23
C ASP A 161 -12.99 9.21 2.40
N PRO A 162 -12.38 10.11 1.61
CA PRO A 162 -12.84 11.49 1.53
C PRO A 162 -14.18 11.56 0.77
N ASP A 163 -15.08 12.40 1.26
CA ASP A 163 -16.30 12.76 0.55
C ASP A 163 -16.34 14.28 0.33
N GLN A 164 -16.44 14.68 -0.95
CA GLN A 164 -16.47 16.11 -1.34
C GLN A 164 -17.78 16.83 -0.97
N LYS A 165 -18.83 16.09 -0.64
CA LYS A 165 -20.16 16.63 -0.36
C LYS A 165 -20.46 16.73 1.13
N SER A 166 -19.71 16.02 1.94
CA SER A 166 -19.88 15.99 3.40
C SER A 166 -19.01 17.02 4.08
N GLU A 167 -19.50 17.56 5.19
CA GLU A 167 -18.73 18.29 6.19
C GLU A 167 -18.54 17.38 7.41
N GLY A 168 -17.36 17.41 8.04
CA GLY A 168 -17.03 16.59 9.19
C GLY A 168 -16.91 15.09 8.83
N TRP A 169 -17.34 14.26 9.75
CA TRP A 169 -17.27 12.80 9.67
C TRP A 169 -18.67 12.22 9.42
N SER A 170 -18.73 11.16 8.61
CA SER A 170 -19.98 10.43 8.31
C SER A 170 -19.73 8.93 8.20
N ASP A 171 -20.78 8.14 8.27
CA ASP A 171 -20.69 6.70 8.04
C ASP A 171 -20.29 6.38 6.61
N SER A 172 -19.51 5.33 6.42
CA SER A 172 -19.10 4.88 5.10
C SER A 172 -20.14 3.96 4.47
N ASP A 173 -20.47 4.17 3.20
CA ASP A 173 -21.32 3.26 2.40
C ASP A 173 -20.71 1.86 2.23
N ARG A 174 -19.43 1.68 2.60
CA ARG A 174 -18.75 0.37 2.60
C ARG A 174 -19.20 -0.53 3.75
N GLY A 175 -19.92 0.02 4.76
CA GLY A 175 -20.30 -0.71 5.96
C GLY A 175 -19.15 -0.95 6.94
N ILE A 176 -18.00 -0.32 6.72
CA ILE A 176 -16.82 -0.32 7.60
C ILE A 176 -16.16 1.04 7.54
N SER A 177 -15.57 1.49 8.68
CA SER A 177 -14.88 2.78 8.78
C SER A 177 -15.81 3.98 8.53
N CYS A 178 -15.28 5.11 8.10
CA CYS A 178 -15.98 6.37 7.94
C CYS A 178 -15.60 7.11 6.64
N THR A 179 -16.35 8.17 6.35
CA THR A 179 -15.99 9.19 5.36
C THR A 179 -15.70 10.51 6.05
N PHE A 180 -14.90 11.38 5.41
CA PHE A 180 -14.50 12.68 5.95
C PHE A 180 -14.56 13.78 4.90
N GLY A 181 -14.95 14.97 5.33
CA GLY A 181 -15.08 16.15 4.48
C GLY A 181 -13.74 16.86 4.23
N ALA A 182 -13.79 17.86 3.34
CA ALA A 182 -12.63 18.71 3.03
C ALA A 182 -12.20 19.58 4.22
N ASP A 183 -13.11 19.94 5.07
CA ASP A 183 -12.89 20.67 6.34
C ASP A 183 -12.00 19.87 7.29
N VAL A 184 -12.27 18.57 7.46
CA VAL A 184 -11.46 17.66 8.29
C VAL A 184 -10.03 17.57 7.74
N VAL A 185 -9.86 17.48 6.40
CA VAL A 185 -8.54 17.45 5.78
C VAL A 185 -7.79 18.74 6.04
N ALA A 186 -8.44 19.90 5.87
CA ALA A 186 -7.82 21.20 6.09
C ALA A 186 -7.35 21.38 7.54
N GLU A 187 -8.21 21.05 8.50
CA GLU A 187 -7.89 21.11 9.93
C GLU A 187 -6.72 20.18 10.29
N PHE A 188 -6.74 18.95 9.80
CA PHE A 188 -5.68 17.98 10.06
C PHE A 188 -4.32 18.40 9.49
N LEU A 189 -4.30 18.94 8.26
CA LEU A 189 -3.08 19.44 7.62
C LEU A 189 -2.49 20.61 8.41
N ASP A 190 -3.32 21.59 8.79
CA ASP A 190 -2.89 22.75 9.56
C ASP A 190 -2.34 22.35 10.95
N LYS A 191 -3.08 21.50 11.67
CA LYS A 191 -2.70 21.01 13.00
C LYS A 191 -1.36 20.27 13.02
N ASN A 192 -1.04 19.53 11.97
CA ASN A 192 0.16 18.69 11.90
C ASN A 192 1.28 19.27 11.01
N ASP A 193 1.16 20.51 10.56
CA ASP A 193 2.11 21.21 9.67
C ASP A 193 2.41 20.40 8.38
N LEU A 194 1.35 19.86 7.78
CA LEU A 194 1.41 19.06 6.56
C LEU A 194 0.89 19.84 5.35
N ASP A 195 1.41 19.55 4.17
CA ASP A 195 0.98 20.18 2.91
C ASP A 195 -0.01 19.32 2.14
N LEU A 196 0.06 17.98 2.28
CA LEU A 196 -0.70 17.06 1.43
C LEU A 196 -0.94 15.70 2.10
N ILE A 197 -2.10 15.11 1.81
CA ILE A 197 -2.39 13.69 2.01
C ILE A 197 -2.40 12.99 0.65
N CYS A 198 -1.59 11.94 0.50
CA CYS A 198 -1.55 11.09 -0.68
C CYS A 198 -2.13 9.72 -0.34
N ARG A 199 -3.12 9.25 -1.10
CA ARG A 199 -3.82 8.01 -0.80
C ARG A 199 -4.15 7.16 -2.04
N GLY A 200 -4.48 5.88 -1.78
CA GLY A 200 -5.02 4.93 -2.76
C GLY A 200 -6.53 4.71 -2.62
N HIS A 201 -6.96 3.46 -2.57
CA HIS A 201 -8.28 2.93 -2.18
C HIS A 201 -9.47 3.30 -3.08
N GLN A 202 -9.45 4.44 -3.77
CA GLN A 202 -10.49 4.86 -4.71
C GLN A 202 -9.93 5.11 -6.10
N ILE A 203 -10.68 4.67 -7.13
CA ILE A 203 -10.41 5.07 -8.51
C ILE A 203 -11.10 6.42 -8.73
N LEU A 204 -10.32 7.46 -8.98
CA LEU A 204 -10.87 8.74 -9.41
C LEU A 204 -11.58 8.52 -10.74
N LYS A 205 -12.90 8.62 -10.76
CA LYS A 205 -13.63 8.76 -12.03
C LYS A 205 -13.20 10.10 -12.62
N PRO A 206 -12.79 10.15 -13.91
CA PRO A 206 -12.52 11.44 -14.54
C PRO A 206 -13.77 12.30 -14.37
N ALA A 207 -13.59 13.51 -13.83
CA ALA A 207 -14.69 14.47 -13.73
C ALA A 207 -15.29 14.65 -15.13
N PRO A 208 -16.63 14.70 -15.28
CA PRO A 208 -17.22 15.10 -16.54
C PRO A 208 -16.61 16.46 -16.92
N SER A 209 -16.21 16.61 -18.17
CA SER A 209 -15.36 17.67 -18.73
C SER A 209 -15.95 19.09 -18.61
N SER A 210 -16.14 19.61 -17.41
CA SER A 210 -16.62 20.98 -17.19
C SER A 210 -16.08 21.70 -15.94
N SER A 211 -15.10 21.15 -15.25
CA SER A 211 -14.37 21.91 -14.22
C SER A 211 -12.95 21.34 -14.04
N GLY A 212 -12.07 21.77 -14.94
CA GLY A 212 -10.65 21.49 -14.79
C GLY A 212 -10.08 22.27 -13.61
N ILE A 213 -9.85 21.60 -12.50
CA ILE A 213 -8.86 22.07 -11.52
C ILE A 213 -7.51 21.68 -12.09
N PRO A 214 -6.64 22.63 -12.50
CA PRO A 214 -5.34 22.29 -13.02
C PRO A 214 -4.51 21.65 -11.91
N LEU A 215 -4.04 20.41 -12.12
CA LEU A 215 -2.95 19.83 -11.36
C LEU A 215 -1.78 20.82 -11.42
N LYS A 216 -1.47 21.48 -10.31
CA LYS A 216 -0.25 22.30 -10.21
C LYS A 216 0.93 21.37 -10.48
N LYS A 217 1.66 21.65 -11.56
CA LYS A 217 2.92 20.99 -11.86
C LYS A 217 3.84 21.17 -10.66
N VAL A 218 4.29 20.07 -10.09
CA VAL A 218 5.36 20.06 -9.08
C VAL A 218 6.58 20.75 -9.71
N PRO A 219 7.16 21.78 -9.09
CA PRO A 219 8.34 22.43 -9.61
C PRO A 219 9.50 21.42 -9.73
N LYS A 220 10.20 21.42 -10.85
CA LYS A 220 11.45 20.66 -10.96
C LYS A 220 12.43 21.21 -9.93
N MET A 221 12.88 20.38 -9.01
CA MET A 221 13.95 20.73 -8.09
C MET A 221 15.19 21.08 -8.90
N GLY A 222 15.64 22.32 -8.74
CA GLY A 222 16.87 22.82 -9.35
C GLY A 222 18.07 22.08 -8.77
N LYS A 223 19.00 21.72 -9.66
CA LYS A 223 20.35 21.27 -9.29
C LYS A 223 21.06 22.44 -8.61
N SER A 224 21.52 22.22 -7.41
CA SER A 224 22.62 22.97 -6.79
C SER A 224 23.72 21.99 -6.40
#